data_c8a76d6f08cbdadeb642bea85ba57bf5
#
_entry.id   c8a76d6f08cbdadeb642bea85ba57bf5
#
_cell.length_a   1.000
_cell.length_b   1.000
_cell.length_c   1.000
_cell.angle_alpha   90.00
_cell.angle_beta   90.00
_cell.angle_gamma   90.00
#
_symmetry.space_group_name_H-M   'P 1'
#
loop_
_entity.id
_entity.type
_entity.pdbx_description
1 polymer ?
#
loop_
_entity_poly.entity_id
_entity_poly.type
_entity_poly.pdbx_seq_one_letter_code
_entity_poly.pdbx_strand_id
1 'polypeptide(L)'
;MRNENADNERKKHHRGRRRKKKGNIIANVILVIALIVFCVSGFQLFKIGKGYLDGRSEYDKVRKLAVTDDKNKNDKDKNHSEDGDDTFSVDFQKLLEINPDTIAWIRFPDEPSQINYPVVQGTDNSKYLKKTFSSNENTLGAIFLNVDNQKDFSDKNSVIYGHRMRDGSMFRHLQDYDTREFWKNNPYFYIYTVDGRILKYHIYSAGQ
;
A
#
# COMPACT_ATOMS: atom_id res chain seq x y z
N MET A 1 -40.72 -62.90 59.03
CA MET A 1 -39.92 -62.75 57.87
C MET A 1 -40.24 -61.36 57.30
N ARG A 2 -39.37 -60.35 57.55
CA ARG A 2 -39.59 -58.97 57.21
C ARG A 2 -38.60 -58.60 56.07
N ASN A 3 -39.10 -57.96 55.06
CA ASN A 3 -38.49 -57.63 53.76
C ASN A 3 -37.17 -56.86 53.89
N GLU A 4 -36.05 -57.48 53.59
CA GLU A 4 -34.72 -56.86 53.44
C GLU A 4 -34.43 -56.33 52.01
N ASN A 5 -35.39 -56.46 51.10
CA ASN A 5 -35.15 -56.08 49.70
C ASN A 5 -35.53 -54.63 49.35
N ALA A 6 -36.09 -53.84 50.27
CA ALA A 6 -36.53 -52.47 49.98
C ALA A 6 -35.46 -51.40 50.21
N ASP A 7 -34.39 -51.68 50.95
CA ASP A 7 -33.35 -50.67 51.28
C ASP A 7 -32.17 -50.62 50.34
N ASN A 8 -32.02 -51.56 49.40
CA ASN A 8 -30.90 -51.62 48.50
C ASN A 8 -31.12 -50.84 47.17
N GLU A 9 -32.36 -50.49 46.84
CA GLU A 9 -32.66 -49.71 45.63
C GLU A 9 -32.55 -48.20 45.84
N ARG A 10 -32.59 -47.66 47.04
CA ARG A 10 -32.54 -46.24 47.34
C ARG A 10 -31.11 -45.64 47.31
N LYS A 11 -30.07 -46.47 47.32
CA LYS A 11 -28.65 -45.96 47.31
C LYS A 11 -28.00 -45.81 45.96
N LYS A 12 -28.64 -46.19 44.85
CA LYS A 12 -28.05 -46.11 43.49
C LYS A 12 -28.32 -44.82 42.70
N HIS A 13 -29.15 -43.88 43.17
CA HIS A 13 -29.59 -42.75 42.43
C HIS A 13 -28.86 -41.42 42.69
N HIS A 14 -27.81 -41.35 43.51
CA HIS A 14 -27.21 -40.08 43.90
C HIS A 14 -25.75 -39.83 43.40
N ARG A 15 -25.17 -40.65 42.53
CA ARG A 15 -23.76 -40.45 42.09
C ARG A 15 -23.56 -39.91 40.68
N GLY A 16 -24.60 -39.55 39.92
CA GLY A 16 -24.51 -39.22 38.51
C GLY A 16 -24.44 -37.73 38.12
N ARG A 17 -24.61 -36.76 39.06
CA ARG A 17 -24.92 -35.37 38.69
C ARG A 17 -23.80 -34.33 38.88
N ARG A 18 -22.64 -34.69 39.43
CA ARG A 18 -21.57 -33.70 39.73
C ARG A 18 -20.47 -33.52 38.64
N ARG A 19 -20.38 -34.37 37.62
CA ARG A 19 -19.35 -34.26 36.58
C ARG A 19 -19.68 -33.30 35.42
N LYS A 20 -20.95 -32.98 35.18
CA LYS A 20 -21.34 -32.11 34.04
C LYS A 20 -21.05 -30.63 34.25
N LYS A 21 -20.98 -30.12 35.48
CA LYS A 21 -20.75 -28.66 35.73
C LYS A 21 -19.30 -28.20 35.47
N LYS A 22 -18.29 -29.03 35.73
CA LYS A 22 -16.88 -28.65 35.52
C LYS A 22 -16.51 -28.60 34.03
N GLY A 23 -17.06 -29.50 33.21
CA GLY A 23 -16.83 -29.50 31.77
C GLY A 23 -17.40 -28.25 31.05
N ASN A 24 -18.57 -27.80 31.50
CA ASN A 24 -19.19 -26.58 30.93
C ASN A 24 -18.44 -25.29 31.29
N ILE A 25 -17.84 -25.22 32.48
CA ILE A 25 -17.05 -24.05 32.90
C ILE A 25 -15.78 -23.96 32.07
N ILE A 26 -15.05 -25.05 31.87
CA ILE A 26 -13.84 -25.08 31.05
C ILE A 26 -14.17 -24.74 29.60
N ALA A 27 -15.24 -25.30 29.03
CA ALA A 27 -15.69 -24.99 27.67
C ALA A 27 -16.05 -23.50 27.51
N ASN A 28 -16.75 -22.92 28.50
CA ASN A 28 -17.08 -21.50 28.49
C ASN A 28 -15.84 -20.60 28.60
N VAL A 29 -14.85 -20.98 29.42
CA VAL A 29 -13.58 -20.23 29.52
C VAL A 29 -12.83 -20.28 28.19
N ILE A 30 -12.73 -21.43 27.54
CA ILE A 30 -12.12 -21.59 26.23
C ILE A 30 -12.85 -20.72 25.19
N LEU A 31 -14.19 -20.75 25.22
CA LEU A 31 -15.01 -19.92 24.32
C LEU A 31 -14.74 -18.42 24.49
N VAL A 32 -14.67 -17.95 25.74
CA VAL A 32 -14.37 -16.54 26.04
C VAL A 32 -12.96 -16.15 25.55
N ILE A 33 -11.96 -17.00 25.79
CA ILE A 33 -10.60 -16.77 25.30
C ILE A 33 -10.58 -16.72 23.77
N ALA A 34 -11.25 -17.65 23.10
CA ALA A 34 -11.34 -17.66 21.64
C ALA A 34 -12.01 -16.40 21.09
N LEU A 35 -13.06 -15.91 21.77
CA LEU A 35 -13.75 -14.68 21.39
C LEU A 35 -12.86 -13.45 21.57
N ILE A 36 -12.08 -13.38 22.64
CA ILE A 36 -11.11 -12.29 22.85
C ILE A 36 -10.05 -12.30 21.76
N VAL A 37 -9.46 -13.46 21.45
CA VAL A 37 -8.47 -13.60 20.37
C VAL A 37 -9.08 -13.20 19.03
N PHE A 38 -10.31 -13.61 18.74
CA PHE A 38 -11.02 -13.23 17.52
C PHE A 38 -11.22 -11.70 17.42
N CYS A 39 -11.68 -11.07 18.50
CA CYS A 39 -11.89 -9.61 18.54
C CYS A 39 -10.56 -8.84 18.35
N VAL A 40 -9.48 -9.26 19.03
CA VAL A 40 -8.16 -8.64 18.89
C VAL A 40 -7.65 -8.79 17.46
N SER A 41 -7.76 -9.98 16.87
CA SER A 41 -7.33 -10.23 15.48
C SER A 41 -8.16 -9.42 14.48
N GLY A 42 -9.49 -9.36 14.68
CA GLY A 42 -10.38 -8.53 13.86
C GLY A 42 -10.05 -7.05 13.93
N PHE A 43 -9.74 -6.54 15.13
CA PHE A 43 -9.32 -5.16 15.31
C PHE A 43 -7.98 -4.85 14.61
N GLN A 44 -7.00 -5.77 14.67
CA GLN A 44 -5.73 -5.61 13.95
C GLN A 44 -5.93 -5.58 12.43
N LEU A 45 -6.74 -6.51 11.89
CA LEU A 45 -7.08 -6.53 10.47
C LEU A 45 -7.78 -5.23 10.03
N PHE A 46 -8.71 -4.73 10.84
CA PHE A 46 -9.39 -3.46 10.59
C PHE A 46 -8.39 -2.28 10.54
N LYS A 47 -7.44 -2.20 11.49
CA LYS A 47 -6.39 -1.16 11.47
C LYS A 47 -5.55 -1.21 10.20
N ILE A 48 -5.13 -2.42 9.78
CA ILE A 48 -4.35 -2.60 8.56
C ILE A 48 -5.17 -2.13 7.35
N GLY A 49 -6.40 -2.62 7.19
CA GLY A 49 -7.28 -2.25 6.08
C GLY A 49 -7.56 -0.74 6.03
N LYS A 50 -7.80 -0.12 7.18
CA LYS A 50 -7.97 1.33 7.28
C LYS A 50 -6.70 2.07 6.83
N GLY A 51 -5.51 1.62 7.25
CA GLY A 51 -4.24 2.21 6.82
C GLY A 51 -4.08 2.22 5.29
N TYR A 52 -4.43 1.12 4.61
CA TYR A 52 -4.43 1.07 3.14
C TYR A 52 -5.39 2.08 2.51
N LEU A 53 -6.63 2.16 3.03
CA LEU A 53 -7.63 3.09 2.49
C LEU A 53 -7.23 4.56 2.70
N ASP A 54 -6.74 4.90 3.89
CA ASP A 54 -6.30 6.25 4.23
C ASP A 54 -5.12 6.67 3.34
N GLY A 55 -4.12 5.80 3.15
CA GLY A 55 -2.97 6.07 2.29
C GLY A 55 -3.35 6.26 0.82
N ARG A 56 -4.21 5.39 0.27
CA ARG A 56 -4.71 5.55 -1.12
C ARG A 56 -5.49 6.85 -1.28
N SER A 57 -6.37 7.17 -0.33
CA SER A 57 -7.13 8.42 -0.35
C SER A 57 -6.22 9.66 -0.31
N GLU A 58 -5.11 9.60 0.44
CA GLU A 58 -4.11 10.66 0.47
C GLU A 58 -3.46 10.85 -0.90
N TYR A 59 -2.94 9.77 -1.51
CA TYR A 59 -2.31 9.85 -2.84
C TYR A 59 -3.28 10.29 -3.94
N ASP A 60 -4.56 9.90 -3.86
CA ASP A 60 -5.58 10.37 -4.79
C ASP A 60 -5.85 11.89 -4.63
N LYS A 61 -5.83 12.40 -3.40
CA LYS A 61 -5.96 13.85 -3.13
C LYS A 61 -4.74 14.61 -3.66
N VAL A 62 -3.53 14.12 -3.38
CA VAL A 62 -2.28 14.73 -3.86
C VAL A 62 -2.26 14.77 -5.38
N ARG A 63 -2.66 13.69 -6.05
CA ARG A 63 -2.74 13.61 -7.50
C ARG A 63 -3.76 14.62 -8.06
N LYS A 64 -4.96 14.68 -7.51
CA LYS A 64 -6.00 15.64 -7.93
C LYS A 64 -5.60 17.10 -7.68
N LEU A 65 -4.80 17.37 -6.65
CA LEU A 65 -4.34 18.70 -6.31
C LEU A 65 -3.24 19.20 -7.24
N ALA A 66 -2.30 18.31 -7.58
CA ALA A 66 -1.04 18.69 -8.22
C ALA A 66 -0.97 18.36 -9.71
N VAL A 67 -1.79 17.43 -10.20
CA VAL A 67 -1.72 16.95 -11.59
C VAL A 67 -2.85 17.53 -12.42
N THR A 68 -2.47 18.15 -13.56
CA THR A 68 -3.40 18.51 -14.62
C THR A 68 -3.14 17.57 -15.80
N ASP A 69 -4.15 16.78 -16.19
CA ASP A 69 -4.15 15.88 -17.34
C ASP A 69 -5.24 16.37 -18.30
N ASP A 70 -4.86 17.16 -19.28
CA ASP A 70 -5.78 17.83 -20.21
C ASP A 70 -6.21 16.89 -21.35
N LYS A 71 -6.79 15.71 -20.99
CA LYS A 71 -7.35 14.74 -21.96
C LYS A 71 -8.49 15.31 -22.81
N ASN A 72 -8.93 16.57 -22.55
CA ASN A 72 -10.06 17.23 -23.23
C ASN A 72 -9.65 18.14 -24.42
N LYS A 73 -8.41 18.18 -24.83
CA LYS A 73 -8.08 18.85 -26.10
C LYS A 73 -8.45 17.95 -27.26
N ASN A 74 -9.53 18.36 -27.96
CA ASN A 74 -10.07 17.72 -29.14
C ASN A 74 -8.98 17.22 -30.11
N ASP A 75 -9.14 16.00 -30.52
CA ASP A 75 -8.39 15.11 -31.43
C ASP A 75 -8.16 15.67 -32.85
N LYS A 76 -7.77 16.95 -33.01
CA LYS A 76 -7.61 17.57 -34.35
C LYS A 76 -6.23 18.06 -34.70
N ASP A 77 -5.27 18.10 -33.78
CA ASP A 77 -3.88 18.45 -34.08
C ASP A 77 -2.91 17.43 -33.52
N LYS A 78 -2.86 16.25 -34.17
CA LYS A 78 -1.80 15.25 -33.94
C LYS A 78 -0.54 15.68 -34.64
N ASN A 79 0.15 16.69 -34.10
CA ASN A 79 1.60 16.82 -34.26
C ASN A 79 2.23 16.14 -33.06
N HIS A 80 2.60 14.88 -33.20
CA HIS A 80 3.42 14.16 -32.26
C HIS A 80 4.75 14.88 -32.11
N SER A 81 4.91 15.66 -31.05
CA SER A 81 6.25 15.96 -30.54
C SER A 81 6.76 14.66 -29.89
N GLU A 82 7.92 14.18 -30.37
CA GLU A 82 8.57 12.94 -29.90
C GLU A 82 9.02 13.00 -28.41
N ASP A 83 8.85 14.13 -27.74
CA ASP A 83 9.34 14.42 -26.38
C ASP A 83 8.21 14.74 -25.40
N GLY A 84 7.59 13.70 -24.85
CA GLY A 84 6.70 13.82 -23.70
C GLY A 84 5.21 14.00 -24.04
N ASP A 85 4.36 13.68 -23.09
CA ASP A 85 2.92 13.90 -23.15
C ASP A 85 2.64 15.38 -22.86
N ASP A 86 2.50 16.21 -23.91
CA ASP A 86 2.30 17.67 -23.85
C ASP A 86 1.07 18.10 -23.01
N THR A 87 0.25 17.16 -22.56
CA THR A 87 -0.97 17.42 -21.78
C THR A 87 -0.79 17.22 -20.28
N PHE A 88 0.30 16.59 -19.84
CA PHE A 88 0.55 16.29 -18.44
C PHE A 88 1.43 17.34 -17.78
N SER A 89 0.94 17.94 -16.72
CA SER A 89 1.71 18.89 -15.91
C SER A 89 1.56 18.65 -14.43
N VAL A 90 2.59 19.00 -13.66
CA VAL A 90 2.66 18.87 -12.21
C VAL A 90 2.86 20.24 -11.57
N ASP A 91 1.97 20.60 -10.66
CA ASP A 91 2.10 21.81 -9.84
C ASP A 91 3.01 21.50 -8.62
N PHE A 92 4.31 21.69 -8.82
CA PHE A 92 5.29 21.46 -7.77
C PHE A 92 5.20 22.46 -6.62
N GLN A 93 4.64 23.65 -6.83
CA GLN A 93 4.48 24.61 -5.75
C GLN A 93 3.54 24.05 -4.69
N LYS A 94 2.38 23.51 -5.10
CA LYS A 94 1.44 22.86 -4.18
C LYS A 94 2.03 21.63 -3.48
N LEU A 95 2.86 20.85 -4.19
CA LEU A 95 3.53 19.69 -3.60
C LEU A 95 4.53 20.11 -2.53
N LEU A 96 5.33 21.13 -2.78
CA LEU A 96 6.32 21.67 -1.83
C LEU A 96 5.68 22.31 -0.59
N GLU A 97 4.48 22.88 -0.72
CA GLU A 97 3.69 23.35 0.44
C GLU A 97 3.27 22.20 1.36
N ILE A 98 2.98 21.01 0.81
CA ILE A 98 2.62 19.82 1.57
C ILE A 98 3.89 19.14 2.15
N ASN A 99 4.91 18.97 1.30
CA ASN A 99 6.16 18.32 1.69
C ASN A 99 7.37 18.98 1.02
N PRO A 100 8.21 19.69 1.78
CA PRO A 100 9.41 20.36 1.25
C PRO A 100 10.50 19.39 0.77
N ASP A 101 10.41 18.08 1.08
CA ASP A 101 11.30 17.05 0.57
C ASP A 101 10.94 16.61 -0.87
N THR A 102 9.94 17.23 -1.50
CA THR A 102 9.53 16.93 -2.88
C THR A 102 10.65 17.30 -3.86
N ILE A 103 11.03 16.36 -4.71
CA ILE A 103 12.07 16.56 -5.74
C ILE A 103 11.60 16.29 -7.15
N ALA A 104 10.58 15.41 -7.31
CA ALA A 104 10.12 15.01 -8.64
C ALA A 104 8.72 14.37 -8.58
N TRP A 105 8.24 14.01 -9.76
CA TRP A 105 7.06 13.18 -9.96
C TRP A 105 7.40 12.05 -10.92
N ILE A 106 7.15 10.79 -10.57
CA ILE A 106 7.32 9.63 -11.45
C ILE A 106 5.99 9.25 -12.09
N ARG A 107 5.98 9.02 -13.41
CA ARG A 107 4.79 8.63 -14.14
C ARG A 107 5.09 7.59 -15.21
N PHE A 108 4.25 6.57 -15.28
CA PHE A 108 4.14 5.66 -16.42
C PHE A 108 2.89 6.09 -17.20
N PRO A 109 3.03 6.59 -18.45
CA PRO A 109 1.91 7.20 -19.18
C PRO A 109 0.88 6.18 -19.64
N ASP A 110 1.33 4.98 -20.03
CA ASP A 110 0.50 3.89 -20.51
C ASP A 110 0.28 2.88 -19.38
N GLU A 111 0.82 1.69 -19.49
CA GLU A 111 0.78 0.70 -18.40
C GLU A 111 2.19 0.51 -17.80
N PRO A 112 2.32 0.37 -16.50
CA PRO A 112 1.26 0.39 -15.47
C PRO A 112 0.90 1.82 -15.03
N SER A 113 -0.15 2.38 -15.58
CA SER A 113 -0.61 3.77 -15.32
C SER A 113 -0.87 4.09 -13.84
N GLN A 114 -0.96 3.07 -12.99
CA GLN A 114 -1.07 3.20 -11.54
C GLN A 114 0.20 3.77 -10.90
N ILE A 115 1.37 3.67 -11.56
CA ILE A 115 2.61 4.29 -11.10
C ILE A 115 2.61 5.75 -11.54
N ASN A 116 2.06 6.58 -10.67
CA ASN A 116 1.86 8.01 -10.88
C ASN A 116 1.90 8.71 -9.50
N TYR A 117 3.12 9.04 -9.03
CA TYR A 117 3.38 9.43 -7.65
C TYR A 117 4.40 10.56 -7.53
N PRO A 118 4.29 11.41 -6.49
CA PRO A 118 5.38 12.30 -6.12
C PRO A 118 6.59 11.51 -5.62
N VAL A 119 7.78 12.02 -5.90
CA VAL A 119 9.06 11.49 -5.43
C VAL A 119 9.64 12.47 -4.42
N VAL A 120 10.04 11.95 -3.27
CA VAL A 120 10.66 12.73 -2.19
C VAL A 120 12.09 12.28 -1.96
N GLN A 121 12.91 13.12 -1.30
CA GLN A 121 14.20 12.70 -0.76
C GLN A 121 14.37 13.23 0.65
N GLY A 122 14.43 12.31 1.61
CA GLY A 122 14.65 12.62 3.02
C GLY A 122 16.12 12.83 3.36
N THR A 123 16.39 12.93 4.66
CA THR A 123 17.75 13.00 5.21
C THR A 123 18.40 11.62 5.39
N ASP A 124 17.63 10.57 5.22
CA ASP A 124 18.04 9.16 5.31
C ASP A 124 17.09 8.27 4.48
N ASN A 125 17.49 7.01 4.26
CA ASN A 125 16.71 6.04 3.50
C ASN A 125 15.63 5.30 4.31
N SER A 126 15.38 5.69 5.55
CA SER A 126 14.40 5.05 6.44
C SER A 126 13.14 5.88 6.67
N LYS A 127 13.22 7.21 6.57
CA LYS A 127 12.14 8.16 6.85
C LYS A 127 10.86 7.80 6.11
N TYR A 128 10.96 7.54 4.81
CA TYR A 128 9.83 7.32 3.92
C TYR A 128 9.44 5.86 3.74
N LEU A 129 10.08 4.92 4.44
CA LEU A 129 9.63 3.52 4.45
C LEU A 129 8.28 3.34 5.13
N LYS A 130 7.94 4.19 6.12
CA LYS A 130 6.70 4.11 6.89
C LYS A 130 5.96 5.44 7.01
N LYS A 131 6.29 6.40 6.16
CA LYS A 131 5.60 7.69 6.07
C LYS A 131 5.17 7.93 4.64
N THR A 132 3.91 8.33 4.49
CA THR A 132 3.37 8.77 3.19
C THR A 132 4.01 10.06 2.72
N PHE A 133 3.63 10.50 1.54
CA PHE A 133 4.05 11.79 0.99
C PHE A 133 3.79 12.96 1.96
N SER A 134 2.63 13.01 2.60
CA SER A 134 2.31 14.06 3.59
C SER A 134 2.89 13.78 5.00
N SER A 135 3.89 12.89 5.09
CA SER A 135 4.58 12.53 6.35
C SER A 135 3.70 11.84 7.41
N ASN A 136 2.54 11.30 7.04
CA ASN A 136 1.70 10.51 7.93
C ASN A 136 2.27 9.09 8.10
N GLU A 137 2.24 8.57 9.32
CA GLU A 137 2.62 7.18 9.60
C GLU A 137 1.70 6.20 8.85
N ASN A 138 2.27 5.45 7.93
CA ASN A 138 1.52 4.50 7.11
C ASN A 138 2.46 3.45 6.49
N THR A 139 1.99 2.21 6.39
CA THR A 139 2.75 1.10 5.81
C THR A 139 2.94 1.19 4.29
N LEU A 140 2.19 2.06 3.59
CA LEU A 140 2.40 2.33 2.16
C LEU A 140 3.75 3.02 1.92
N GLY A 141 4.23 3.80 2.88
CA GLY A 141 5.41 4.61 2.67
C GLY A 141 5.24 5.65 1.57
N ALA A 142 6.34 6.18 1.07
CA ALA A 142 6.39 7.03 -0.12
C ALA A 142 7.33 6.46 -1.19
N ILE A 143 7.28 7.03 -2.38
CA ILE A 143 8.31 6.83 -3.41
C ILE A 143 9.43 7.83 -3.12
N PHE A 144 10.66 7.37 -2.94
CA PHE A 144 11.75 8.24 -2.53
C PHE A 144 13.08 7.90 -3.21
N LEU A 145 13.87 8.94 -3.46
CA LEU A 145 15.23 8.82 -4.00
C LEU A 145 16.20 8.49 -2.86
N ASN A 146 17.21 7.65 -3.15
CA ASN A 146 18.29 7.34 -2.21
C ASN A 146 18.99 8.64 -1.76
N VAL A 147 19.28 8.75 -0.47
CA VAL A 147 19.90 9.93 0.14
C VAL A 147 21.28 10.28 -0.44
N ASP A 148 22.00 9.29 -0.96
CA ASP A 148 23.33 9.50 -1.59
C ASP A 148 23.24 10.03 -3.02
N ASN A 149 22.04 10.04 -3.63
CA ASN A 149 21.86 10.54 -4.98
C ASN A 149 21.61 12.05 -5.00
N GLN A 150 21.99 12.69 -6.13
CA GLN A 150 21.69 14.09 -6.38
C GLN A 150 20.19 14.28 -6.66
N LYS A 151 19.59 15.30 -6.05
CA LYS A 151 18.15 15.61 -6.15
C LYS A 151 17.68 15.91 -7.57
N ASP A 152 18.59 16.34 -8.42
CA ASP A 152 18.35 16.72 -9.80
C ASP A 152 18.50 15.57 -10.80
N PHE A 153 18.71 14.32 -10.32
CA PHE A 153 18.92 13.14 -11.15
C PHE A 153 20.12 13.24 -12.10
N SER A 154 21.13 14.04 -11.79
CA SER A 154 22.35 14.18 -12.59
C SER A 154 23.34 13.02 -12.42
N ASP A 155 23.12 12.14 -11.46
CA ASP A 155 23.96 10.97 -11.25
C ASP A 155 23.84 9.98 -12.43
N LYS A 156 24.93 9.24 -12.68
CA LYS A 156 24.93 8.13 -13.65
C LYS A 156 23.99 6.99 -13.26
N ASN A 157 23.68 6.85 -11.96
CA ASN A 157 22.78 5.86 -11.40
C ASN A 157 22.00 6.48 -10.24
N SER A 158 20.71 6.62 -10.42
CA SER A 158 19.78 7.10 -9.40
C SER A 158 18.90 5.94 -8.92
N VAL A 159 18.84 5.72 -7.62
CA VAL A 159 18.06 4.64 -7.01
C VAL A 159 16.79 5.18 -6.38
N ILE A 160 15.65 4.79 -6.90
CA ILE A 160 14.33 5.17 -6.38
C ILE A 160 13.71 3.97 -5.69
N TYR A 161 13.27 4.14 -4.45
CA TYR A 161 12.61 3.13 -3.63
C TYR A 161 11.09 3.32 -3.62
N GLY A 162 10.38 2.23 -3.53
CA GLY A 162 8.93 2.20 -3.32
C GLY A 162 8.47 0.82 -2.89
N HIS A 163 7.47 0.77 -2.00
CA HIS A 163 6.92 -0.51 -1.55
C HIS A 163 6.18 -1.24 -2.68
N ARG A 164 6.21 -2.57 -2.63
CA ARG A 164 5.37 -3.46 -3.44
C ARG A 164 4.15 -3.87 -2.64
N MET A 165 3.07 -3.11 -2.77
CA MET A 165 1.86 -3.31 -1.96
C MET A 165 0.93 -4.37 -2.54
N ARG A 166 0.25 -5.13 -1.65
CA ARG A 166 -0.68 -6.19 -2.06
C ARG A 166 -1.97 -5.67 -2.71
N ASP A 167 -2.34 -4.43 -2.43
CA ASP A 167 -3.53 -3.78 -2.95
C ASP A 167 -3.35 -3.15 -4.35
N GLY A 168 -2.19 -3.36 -4.99
CA GLY A 168 -1.88 -2.81 -6.31
C GLY A 168 -1.23 -1.43 -6.28
N SER A 169 -1.06 -0.79 -5.13
CA SER A 169 -0.45 0.53 -5.03
C SER A 169 1.07 0.52 -5.04
N MET A 170 1.66 1.71 -5.09
CA MET A 170 3.09 1.98 -5.13
C MET A 170 3.78 1.29 -6.32
N PHE A 171 4.87 0.57 -6.12
CA PHE A 171 5.62 -0.13 -7.18
C PHE A 171 5.13 -1.56 -7.44
N ARG A 172 3.92 -1.93 -6.99
CA ARG A 172 3.37 -3.27 -7.20
C ARG A 172 3.39 -3.70 -8.67
N HIS A 173 3.01 -2.80 -9.56
CA HIS A 173 2.84 -3.09 -10.99
C HIS A 173 4.15 -3.11 -11.79
N LEU A 174 5.32 -2.83 -11.19
CA LEU A 174 6.60 -3.07 -11.85
C LEU A 174 6.82 -4.56 -12.16
N GLN A 175 6.16 -5.47 -11.45
CA GLN A 175 6.20 -6.91 -11.76
C GLN A 175 5.58 -7.27 -13.13
N ASP A 176 4.71 -6.42 -13.69
CA ASP A 176 4.06 -6.68 -14.97
C ASP A 176 5.10 -6.71 -16.11
N TYR A 177 6.27 -6.11 -15.89
CA TYR A 177 7.45 -6.19 -16.77
C TYR A 177 8.14 -7.56 -16.80
N ASP A 178 7.71 -8.55 -16.03
CA ASP A 178 8.20 -9.93 -16.12
C ASP A 178 7.96 -10.55 -17.51
N THR A 179 7.03 -9.99 -18.28
CA THR A 179 6.74 -10.44 -19.64
C THR A 179 7.35 -9.53 -20.69
N ARG A 180 8.02 -10.14 -21.70
CA ARG A 180 8.63 -9.39 -22.80
C ARG A 180 7.61 -8.60 -23.62
N GLU A 181 6.38 -9.09 -23.74
CA GLU A 181 5.30 -8.43 -24.47
C GLU A 181 4.90 -7.13 -23.77
N PHE A 182 4.70 -7.16 -22.45
CA PHE A 182 4.39 -5.98 -21.67
C PHE A 182 5.48 -4.91 -21.78
N TRP A 183 6.76 -5.30 -21.63
CA TRP A 183 7.89 -4.41 -21.80
C TRP A 183 7.94 -3.76 -23.20
N LYS A 184 7.72 -4.53 -24.28
CA LYS A 184 7.73 -3.99 -25.64
C LYS A 184 6.65 -2.95 -25.88
N ASN A 185 5.48 -3.12 -25.27
CA ASN A 185 4.35 -2.22 -25.43
C ASN A 185 4.47 -0.97 -24.51
N ASN A 186 5.23 -1.06 -23.41
CA ASN A 186 5.35 -0.02 -22.39
C ASN A 186 6.82 0.27 -22.03
N PRO A 187 7.67 0.64 -23.00
CA PRO A 187 9.12 0.67 -22.78
C PRO A 187 9.63 1.90 -22.02
N TYR A 188 8.77 2.90 -21.73
CA TYR A 188 9.20 4.18 -21.18
C TYR A 188 8.45 4.57 -19.92
N PHE A 189 9.14 5.31 -19.06
CA PHE A 189 8.53 6.11 -17.98
C PHE A 189 9.17 7.48 -17.92
N TYR A 190 8.53 8.40 -17.20
CA TYR A 190 8.95 9.79 -17.12
C TYR A 190 9.16 10.21 -15.67
N ILE A 191 10.15 11.07 -15.47
CA ILE A 191 10.36 11.83 -14.23
C ILE A 191 10.25 13.31 -14.56
N TYR A 192 9.27 13.96 -13.94
CA TYR A 192 9.10 15.40 -13.98
C TYR A 192 9.81 15.98 -12.77
N THR A 193 10.70 16.93 -12.96
CA THR A 193 11.51 17.51 -11.89
C THR A 193 10.99 18.87 -11.47
N VAL A 194 11.33 19.29 -10.24
CA VAL A 194 10.91 20.60 -9.69
C VAL A 194 11.42 21.78 -10.52
N ASP A 195 12.57 21.63 -11.19
CA ASP A 195 13.16 22.65 -12.07
C ASP A 195 12.55 22.66 -13.49
N GLY A 196 11.48 21.88 -13.72
CA GLY A 196 10.71 21.90 -14.97
C GLY A 196 11.25 20.99 -16.08
N ARG A 197 12.26 20.17 -15.82
CA ARG A 197 12.73 19.17 -16.81
C ARG A 197 11.83 17.95 -16.82
N ILE A 198 11.72 17.33 -18.00
CA ILE A 198 11.06 16.02 -18.19
C ILE A 198 12.14 15.04 -18.63
N LEU A 199 12.41 14.06 -17.78
CA LEU A 199 13.39 13.01 -18.03
C LEU A 199 12.65 11.75 -18.50
N LYS A 200 12.92 11.34 -19.76
CA LYS A 200 12.37 10.12 -20.35
C LYS A 200 13.35 8.97 -20.17
N TYR A 201 12.93 7.92 -19.49
CA TYR A 201 13.74 6.73 -19.27
C TYR A 201 13.23 5.55 -20.08
N HIS A 202 14.17 4.85 -20.73
CA HIS A 202 13.87 3.59 -21.43
C HIS A 202 14.17 2.41 -20.49
N ILE A 203 13.17 1.54 -20.29
CA ILE A 203 13.30 0.35 -19.47
C ILE A 203 14.05 -0.72 -20.25
N TYR A 204 15.25 -1.06 -19.82
CA TYR A 204 16.09 -2.07 -20.50
C TYR A 204 16.15 -3.41 -19.73
N SER A 205 15.78 -3.41 -18.43
CA SER A 205 15.76 -4.60 -17.58
C SER A 205 14.73 -4.47 -16.48
N ALA A 206 14.03 -5.56 -16.20
CA ALA A 206 13.17 -5.72 -15.05
C ALA A 206 13.34 -7.15 -14.51
N GLY A 207 13.25 -7.31 -13.19
CA GLY A 207 13.39 -8.60 -12.55
C GLY A 207 12.99 -8.55 -11.07
N GLN A 208 12.86 -9.73 -10.45
CA GLN A 208 12.54 -9.89 -9.02
C GLN A 208 13.75 -10.46 -8.27
#